data_e525d6a336c42d17aaa80b4db6339d6a
#
_entry.id   e525d6a336c42d17aaa80b4db6339d6a
#
_cell.length_a   1.000
_cell.length_b   1.000
_cell.length_c   1.000
_cell.angle_alpha   90.00
_cell.angle_beta   90.00
_cell.angle_gamma   90.00
#
_symmetry.space_group_name_H-M   'P 1'
#
loop_
_entity.id
_entity.type
_entity.pdbx_description
1 polymer ?
#
loop_
_entity_poly.entity_id
_entity_poly.type
_entity_poly.pdbx_seq_one_letter_code
_entity_poly.pdbx_strand_id
1 'polypeptide(L)'
;MLIIIAGSVGYYFIKENEEKTPQAITYKTTQAKKGDLRVYVSAEGHVIKIPNEWPDYKDFAAQIMVDELEINQIKEKQTAEVHVEAVGDKTYKGSVDEINEKGVINGSVTSYVVTIDLDNQANLKENMSVSADVLVALEKNTLIIPIEAVHTDKSAKEYVNIVDENNQKKKVFIETGKHNTKSIQVLKGLEEGRLVIIP
;
A
#
# COMPACT_ATOMS: atom_id res chain seq x y z
N MET A 1 11.12 53.21 56.14
CA MET A 1 10.51 51.88 55.96
C MET A 1 9.47 51.89 54.82
N LEU A 2 9.80 52.51 53.64
CA LEU A 2 8.85 52.69 52.49
C LEU A 2 9.43 52.21 51.15
N ILE A 3 10.66 51.68 51.15
CA ILE A 3 11.34 51.23 49.87
C ILE A 3 11.21 49.72 49.64
N ILE A 4 10.89 48.92 50.67
CA ILE A 4 10.83 47.43 50.55
C ILE A 4 9.48 46.96 49.97
N ILE A 5 8.42 47.76 50.05
CA ILE A 5 7.08 47.37 49.53
C ILE A 5 6.95 47.50 48.00
N ALA A 6 7.70 48.44 47.38
CA ALA A 6 7.66 48.64 45.94
C ALA A 6 8.37 47.53 45.15
N GLY A 7 9.38 46.86 45.74
CA GLY A 7 10.12 45.77 45.10
C GLY A 7 9.34 44.44 45.05
N SER A 8 8.48 44.18 46.05
CA SER A 8 7.71 42.93 46.12
C SER A 8 6.52 42.92 45.15
N VAL A 9 5.89 44.06 44.92
CA VAL A 9 4.78 44.18 43.94
C VAL A 9 5.29 44.08 42.50
N GLY A 10 6.45 44.69 42.20
CA GLY A 10 7.08 44.57 40.89
C GLY A 10 7.51 43.13 40.55
N TYR A 11 8.01 42.38 41.53
CA TYR A 11 8.40 40.98 41.34
C TYR A 11 7.20 40.07 41.12
N TYR A 12 6.05 40.33 41.77
CA TYR A 12 4.81 39.57 41.55
C TYR A 12 4.23 39.82 40.15
N PHE A 13 4.24 41.06 39.63
CA PHE A 13 3.75 41.38 38.30
C PHE A 13 4.65 40.83 37.16
N ILE A 14 5.97 40.65 37.40
CA ILE A 14 6.88 40.04 36.41
C ILE A 14 6.71 38.53 36.36
N LYS A 15 6.32 37.88 37.46
CA LYS A 15 6.15 36.43 37.53
C LYS A 15 4.83 35.90 36.91
N GLU A 16 3.83 36.80 36.72
CA GLU A 16 2.52 36.44 36.15
C GLU A 16 2.47 36.57 34.64
N ASN A 17 3.51 37.14 34.02
CA ASN A 17 3.65 37.26 32.57
C ASN A 17 4.75 36.35 31.96
N GLU A 18 4.96 35.18 32.52
CA GLU A 18 5.53 34.09 31.71
C GLU A 18 4.46 33.68 30.69
N GLU A 19 4.41 34.41 29.57
CA GLU A 19 3.72 33.97 28.36
C GLU A 19 4.18 32.52 28.10
N LYS A 20 3.27 31.57 28.32
CA LYS A 20 3.45 30.21 27.81
C LYS A 20 3.61 30.33 26.33
N THR A 21 4.84 30.38 25.86
CA THR A 21 5.15 30.26 24.44
C THR A 21 4.40 29.03 23.96
N PRO A 22 3.49 29.14 22.99
CA PRO A 22 2.78 27.98 22.48
C PRO A 22 3.85 27.00 21.99
N GLN A 23 3.96 25.84 22.60
CA GLN A 23 4.82 24.80 22.08
C GLN A 23 4.33 24.50 20.66
N ALA A 24 5.14 24.85 19.68
CA ALA A 24 4.85 24.55 18.29
C ALA A 24 4.68 23.03 18.16
N ILE A 25 3.44 22.59 18.01
CA ILE A 25 3.16 21.18 17.75
C ILE A 25 3.75 20.86 16.37
N THR A 26 4.82 20.09 16.36
CA THR A 26 5.43 19.61 15.12
C THR A 26 4.72 18.34 14.71
N TYR A 27 4.05 18.37 13.56
CA TYR A 27 3.42 17.20 12.95
C TYR A 27 4.40 16.53 11.99
N LYS A 28 4.47 15.22 12.02
CA LYS A 28 5.11 14.47 10.95
C LYS A 28 4.18 14.51 9.73
N THR A 29 4.67 15.02 8.62
CA THR A 29 3.85 15.25 7.43
C THR A 29 4.48 14.67 6.17
N THR A 30 3.64 14.40 5.20
CA THR A 30 4.04 14.05 3.82
C THR A 30 3.20 14.85 2.83
N GLN A 31 3.72 15.07 1.63
CA GLN A 31 2.96 15.75 0.59
C GLN A 31 2.10 14.76 -0.19
N ALA A 32 0.85 15.16 -0.46
CA ALA A 32 0.04 14.54 -1.49
C ALA A 32 0.67 14.81 -2.85
N LYS A 33 1.02 13.78 -3.60
CA LYS A 33 1.72 13.90 -4.88
C LYS A 33 1.08 13.02 -5.96
N LYS A 34 1.25 13.43 -7.20
CA LYS A 34 0.91 12.57 -8.33
C LYS A 34 1.97 11.50 -8.54
N GLY A 35 1.53 10.32 -8.87
CA GLY A 35 2.39 9.18 -9.14
C GLY A 35 1.60 8.01 -9.71
N ASP A 36 2.32 6.98 -10.09
CA ASP A 36 1.72 5.74 -10.54
C ASP A 36 1.42 4.85 -9.33
N LEU A 37 0.18 4.40 -9.22
CA LEU A 37 -0.24 3.44 -8.20
C LEU A 37 -0.39 2.07 -8.86
N ARG A 38 0.45 1.13 -8.44
CA ARG A 38 0.35 -0.27 -8.82
C ARG A 38 -0.29 -1.07 -7.69
N VAL A 39 -1.28 -1.87 -8.04
CA VAL A 39 -1.95 -2.77 -7.10
C VAL A 39 -1.66 -4.19 -7.54
N TYR A 40 -1.18 -4.99 -6.62
CA TYR A 40 -0.85 -6.38 -6.85
C TYR A 40 -1.71 -7.28 -5.96
N VAL A 41 -2.05 -8.44 -6.48
CA VAL A 41 -2.46 -9.60 -5.69
C VAL A 41 -1.24 -10.50 -5.57
N SER A 42 -0.85 -10.79 -4.33
CA SER A 42 0.31 -11.62 -4.01
C SER A 42 -0.16 -12.98 -3.52
N ALA A 43 0.39 -14.04 -4.07
CA ALA A 43 0.06 -15.40 -3.69
C ALA A 43 1.28 -16.32 -3.75
N GLU A 44 1.25 -17.37 -2.94
CA GLU A 44 2.29 -18.40 -2.88
C GLU A 44 1.88 -19.63 -3.70
N GLY A 45 2.91 -20.38 -4.09
CA GLY A 45 2.70 -21.60 -4.86
C GLY A 45 4.00 -22.34 -5.16
N HIS A 46 4.05 -23.00 -6.27
CA HIS A 46 5.21 -23.77 -6.68
C HIS A 46 5.35 -23.83 -8.20
N VAL A 47 6.54 -24.16 -8.66
CA VAL A 47 6.83 -24.43 -10.06
C VAL A 47 6.20 -25.78 -10.44
N ILE A 48 5.44 -25.80 -11.52
CA ILE A 48 4.91 -27.02 -12.13
C ILE A 48 5.60 -27.29 -13.46
N LYS A 49 5.63 -28.56 -13.83
CA LYS A 49 6.02 -28.96 -15.18
C LYS A 49 4.79 -28.99 -16.08
N ILE A 50 4.88 -28.31 -17.22
CA ILE A 50 3.81 -28.31 -18.22
C ILE A 50 4.04 -29.50 -19.15
N PRO A 51 3.00 -30.30 -19.51
CA PRO A 51 3.11 -31.30 -20.57
C PRO A 51 3.46 -30.62 -21.91
N ASN A 52 4.61 -30.97 -22.47
CA ASN A 52 5.10 -30.36 -23.69
C ASN A 52 4.51 -31.04 -24.92
N GLU A 53 3.84 -30.27 -25.78
CA GLU A 53 3.64 -30.64 -27.16
C GLU A 53 4.68 -29.91 -28.01
N TRP A 54 5.57 -30.70 -28.65
CA TRP A 54 6.60 -30.18 -29.55
C TRP A 54 5.99 -29.27 -30.65
N PRO A 55 6.53 -28.04 -30.93
CA PRO A 55 7.93 -27.61 -30.80
C PRO A 55 8.22 -26.58 -29.72
N ASP A 56 7.25 -26.12 -28.89
CA ASP A 56 7.45 -25.06 -27.89
C ASP A 56 7.94 -25.63 -26.56
N TYR A 57 9.23 -25.45 -26.28
CA TYR A 57 9.91 -25.90 -25.06
C TYR A 57 9.66 -24.99 -23.87
N LYS A 58 8.41 -24.78 -23.45
CA LYS A 58 8.12 -24.23 -22.16
C LYS A 58 7.89 -25.37 -21.17
N ASP A 59 8.95 -25.74 -20.44
CA ASP A 59 8.89 -26.89 -19.53
C ASP A 59 8.20 -26.58 -18.20
N PHE A 60 8.18 -25.30 -17.76
CA PHE A 60 7.76 -24.91 -16.44
C PHE A 60 6.84 -23.68 -16.45
N ALA A 61 5.88 -23.68 -15.53
CA ALA A 61 5.06 -22.54 -15.16
C ALA A 61 5.06 -22.37 -13.64
N ALA A 62 4.61 -21.23 -13.16
CA ALA A 62 4.31 -21.05 -11.75
C ALA A 62 2.81 -21.29 -11.53
N GLN A 63 2.48 -22.11 -10.55
CA GLN A 63 1.11 -22.35 -10.12
C GLN A 63 0.94 -21.81 -8.71
N ILE A 64 0.02 -20.84 -8.52
CA ILE A 64 -0.22 -20.16 -7.26
C ILE A 64 -1.64 -20.39 -6.77
N MET A 65 -1.84 -20.24 -5.47
CA MET A 65 -3.13 -20.39 -4.80
C MET A 65 -3.63 -19.03 -4.34
N VAL A 66 -4.68 -18.52 -4.98
CA VAL A 66 -5.24 -17.19 -4.72
C VAL A 66 -6.51 -17.31 -3.89
N ASP A 67 -6.65 -16.45 -2.87
CA ASP A 67 -7.82 -16.41 -1.99
C ASP A 67 -9.10 -16.03 -2.75
N GLU A 68 -10.25 -16.56 -2.29
CA GLU A 68 -11.58 -16.29 -2.86
C GLU A 68 -11.93 -14.79 -2.88
N LEU A 69 -11.44 -14.01 -1.92
CA LEU A 69 -11.70 -12.57 -1.86
C LEU A 69 -10.90 -11.77 -2.90
N GLU A 70 -9.81 -12.33 -3.41
CA GLU A 70 -8.90 -11.65 -4.34
C GLU A 70 -9.01 -12.16 -5.78
N ILE A 71 -9.47 -13.40 -6.00
CA ILE A 71 -9.49 -14.04 -7.32
C ILE A 71 -10.24 -13.23 -8.39
N ASN A 72 -11.32 -12.54 -8.01
CA ASN A 72 -12.10 -11.72 -8.92
C ASN A 72 -11.33 -10.51 -9.53
N GLN A 73 -10.18 -10.17 -8.94
CA GLN A 73 -9.30 -9.10 -9.45
C GLN A 73 -8.32 -9.63 -10.50
N ILE A 74 -8.06 -10.94 -10.51
CA ILE A 74 -7.15 -11.57 -11.47
C ILE A 74 -7.88 -11.87 -12.77
N LYS A 75 -7.16 -11.64 -13.87
CA LYS A 75 -7.63 -11.92 -15.22
C LYS A 75 -6.48 -12.49 -16.04
N GLU A 76 -6.81 -13.30 -17.06
CA GLU A 76 -5.84 -13.78 -18.02
C GLU A 76 -5.07 -12.63 -18.68
N LYS A 77 -3.81 -12.89 -19.01
CA LYS A 77 -2.85 -11.98 -19.64
C LYS A 77 -2.39 -10.80 -18.76
N GLN A 78 -2.80 -10.74 -17.49
CA GLN A 78 -2.18 -9.80 -16.56
C GLN A 78 -0.72 -10.15 -16.33
N THR A 79 0.13 -9.12 -16.24
CA THR A 79 1.57 -9.29 -15.96
C THR A 79 1.77 -9.77 -14.53
N ALA A 80 2.70 -10.69 -14.35
CA ALA A 80 3.10 -11.21 -13.06
C ALA A 80 4.62 -11.15 -12.89
N GLU A 81 5.06 -10.93 -11.65
CA GLU A 81 6.44 -11.08 -11.19
C GLU A 81 6.48 -12.27 -10.24
N VAL A 82 7.31 -13.28 -10.57
CA VAL A 82 7.43 -14.52 -9.80
C VAL A 82 8.81 -14.60 -9.18
N HIS A 83 8.85 -14.69 -7.85
CA HIS A 83 10.05 -14.80 -7.06
C HIS A 83 10.29 -16.26 -6.67
N VAL A 84 11.48 -16.76 -6.92
CA VAL A 84 11.89 -18.15 -6.64
C VAL A 84 13.12 -18.14 -5.75
N GLU A 85 12.93 -18.33 -4.44
CA GLU A 85 14.01 -18.26 -3.44
C GLU A 85 15.15 -19.26 -3.72
N ALA A 86 14.80 -20.47 -4.18
CA ALA A 86 15.75 -21.55 -4.42
C ALA A 86 16.82 -21.25 -5.48
N VAL A 87 16.62 -20.21 -6.30
CA VAL A 87 17.57 -19.80 -7.36
C VAL A 87 18.19 -18.43 -7.13
N GLY A 88 18.26 -18.00 -5.85
CA GLY A 88 19.00 -16.81 -5.43
C GLY A 88 18.26 -15.51 -5.73
N ASP A 89 17.07 -15.33 -5.19
CA ASP A 89 16.23 -14.12 -5.27
C ASP A 89 16.00 -13.59 -6.70
N LYS A 90 15.96 -14.47 -7.66
CA LYS A 90 15.64 -14.09 -9.03
C LYS A 90 14.15 -13.87 -9.19
N THR A 91 13.83 -12.76 -9.85
CA THR A 91 12.47 -12.45 -10.30
C THR A 91 12.31 -12.89 -11.75
N TYR A 92 11.33 -13.72 -12.00
CA TYR A 92 10.89 -14.14 -13.32
C TYR A 92 9.67 -13.33 -13.72
N LYS A 93 9.68 -12.80 -14.92
CA LYS A 93 8.50 -12.16 -15.50
C LYS A 93 7.63 -13.19 -16.18
N GLY A 94 6.33 -12.93 -16.16
CA GLY A 94 5.36 -13.80 -16.79
C GLY A 94 4.01 -13.13 -16.92
N SER A 95 3.04 -13.91 -17.34
CA SER A 95 1.64 -13.48 -17.42
C SER A 95 0.71 -14.60 -16.98
N VAL A 96 -0.44 -14.20 -16.41
CA VAL A 96 -1.52 -15.14 -16.09
C VAL A 96 -1.97 -15.83 -17.37
N ASP A 97 -1.87 -17.15 -17.38
CA ASP A 97 -2.27 -17.98 -18.52
C ASP A 97 -3.66 -18.58 -18.31
N GLU A 98 -3.88 -19.21 -17.15
CA GLU A 98 -5.13 -19.90 -16.84
C GLU A 98 -5.56 -19.62 -15.40
N ILE A 99 -6.86 -19.48 -15.20
CA ILE A 99 -7.51 -19.39 -13.89
C ILE A 99 -8.46 -20.57 -13.79
N ASN A 100 -8.20 -21.49 -12.86
CA ASN A 100 -9.08 -22.62 -12.66
C ASN A 100 -10.38 -22.18 -11.99
N GLU A 101 -11.50 -22.41 -12.64
CA GLU A 101 -12.83 -22.04 -12.12
C GLU A 101 -13.26 -22.86 -10.89
N LYS A 102 -12.61 -24.00 -10.66
CA LYS A 102 -12.90 -24.87 -9.53
C LYS A 102 -12.04 -24.50 -8.32
N GLY A 103 -12.67 -23.96 -7.30
CA GLY A 103 -12.02 -23.68 -6.02
C GLY A 103 -11.56 -24.95 -5.31
N VAL A 104 -10.44 -24.84 -4.61
CA VAL A 104 -9.89 -25.85 -3.70
C VAL A 104 -10.21 -25.44 -2.28
N ILE A 105 -10.94 -26.29 -1.56
CA ILE A 105 -11.34 -26.04 -0.16
C ILE A 105 -10.34 -26.73 0.75
N ASN A 106 -9.67 -25.95 1.59
CA ASN A 106 -8.78 -26.46 2.62
C ASN A 106 -9.25 -25.93 4.00
N GLY A 107 -9.93 -26.78 4.76
CA GLY A 107 -10.58 -26.36 6.00
C GLY A 107 -11.69 -25.34 5.77
N SER A 108 -11.50 -24.10 6.24
CA SER A 108 -12.44 -22.98 6.09
C SER A 108 -12.03 -21.98 4.99
N VAL A 109 -10.94 -22.25 4.29
CA VAL A 109 -10.41 -21.34 3.26
C VAL A 109 -10.67 -21.94 1.88
N THR A 110 -11.23 -21.14 0.99
CA THR A 110 -11.37 -21.44 -0.44
C THR A 110 -10.30 -20.68 -1.22
N SER A 111 -9.54 -21.39 -2.02
CA SER A 111 -8.54 -20.80 -2.91
C SER A 111 -8.71 -21.29 -4.34
N TYR A 112 -8.24 -20.50 -5.28
CA TYR A 112 -8.29 -20.83 -6.70
C TYR A 112 -6.88 -20.97 -7.26
N VAL A 113 -6.71 -21.96 -8.10
CA VAL A 113 -5.43 -22.21 -8.77
C VAL A 113 -5.30 -21.27 -9.96
N VAL A 114 -4.20 -20.54 -9.99
CA VAL A 114 -3.82 -19.65 -11.11
C VAL A 114 -2.49 -20.11 -11.67
N THR A 115 -2.42 -20.30 -12.97
CA THR A 115 -1.20 -20.67 -13.70
C THR A 115 -0.61 -19.43 -14.36
N ILE A 116 0.68 -19.20 -14.14
CA ILE A 116 1.45 -18.09 -14.71
C ILE A 116 2.48 -18.68 -15.67
N ASP A 117 2.37 -18.32 -16.95
CA ASP A 117 3.37 -18.61 -17.95
C ASP A 117 4.59 -17.70 -17.75
N LEU A 118 5.79 -18.27 -17.81
CA LEU A 118 7.04 -17.56 -17.52
C LEU A 118 7.81 -17.27 -18.80
N ASP A 119 8.28 -16.03 -18.97
CA ASP A 119 9.07 -15.59 -20.12
C ASP A 119 10.42 -16.31 -20.20
N ASN A 120 11.00 -16.64 -19.05
CA ASN A 120 12.27 -17.34 -18.93
C ASN A 120 12.18 -18.40 -17.84
N GLN A 121 12.65 -19.60 -18.10
CA GLN A 121 12.55 -20.75 -17.22
C GLN A 121 13.92 -21.29 -16.77
N ALA A 122 15.00 -20.53 -17.00
CA ALA A 122 16.36 -20.96 -16.69
C ALA A 122 16.54 -21.26 -15.19
N ASN A 123 17.10 -22.44 -14.90
CA ASN A 123 17.39 -22.94 -13.57
C ASN A 123 16.17 -23.31 -12.70
N LEU A 124 14.96 -23.33 -13.25
CA LEU A 124 13.77 -23.82 -12.55
C LEU A 124 13.77 -25.34 -12.47
N LYS A 125 13.17 -25.82 -11.40
CA LYS A 125 12.87 -27.26 -11.20
C LYS A 125 11.46 -27.38 -10.64
N GLU A 126 10.82 -28.47 -10.99
CA GLU A 126 9.49 -28.79 -10.47
C GLU A 126 9.47 -28.80 -8.94
N ASN A 127 8.35 -28.31 -8.35
CA ASN A 127 8.13 -28.19 -6.93
C ASN A 127 9.02 -27.15 -6.18
N MET A 128 9.75 -26.29 -6.89
CA MET A 128 10.35 -25.12 -6.24
C MET A 128 9.25 -24.18 -5.74
N SER A 129 9.37 -23.71 -4.49
CA SER A 129 8.45 -22.73 -3.93
C SER A 129 8.60 -21.39 -4.64
N VAL A 130 7.45 -20.73 -4.87
CA VAL A 130 7.37 -19.41 -5.49
C VAL A 130 6.45 -18.50 -4.68
N SER A 131 6.71 -17.20 -4.75
CA SER A 131 5.73 -16.16 -4.47
C SER A 131 5.53 -15.33 -5.74
N ALA A 132 4.31 -14.98 -6.06
CA ALA A 132 4.00 -14.23 -7.27
C ALA A 132 3.15 -13.00 -6.96
N ASP A 133 3.51 -11.89 -7.62
CA ASP A 133 2.80 -10.61 -7.58
C ASP A 133 2.14 -10.38 -8.94
N VAL A 134 0.82 -10.55 -9.00
CA VAL A 134 0.02 -10.30 -10.21
C VAL A 134 -0.44 -8.86 -10.23
N LEU A 135 -0.10 -8.09 -11.26
CA LEU A 135 -0.51 -6.69 -11.41
C LEU A 135 -1.99 -6.61 -11.81
N VAL A 136 -2.85 -6.33 -10.82
CA VAL A 136 -4.32 -6.27 -11.04
C VAL A 136 -4.82 -4.87 -11.38
N ALA A 137 -4.06 -3.82 -11.02
CA ALA A 137 -4.38 -2.46 -11.42
C ALA A 137 -3.16 -1.56 -11.55
N LEU A 138 -3.20 -0.64 -12.51
CA LEU A 138 -2.22 0.42 -12.72
C LEU A 138 -2.95 1.73 -12.98
N GLU A 139 -2.96 2.62 -11.97
CA GLU A 139 -3.47 3.98 -12.08
C GLU A 139 -2.31 4.93 -12.31
N LYS A 140 -2.20 5.47 -13.54
CA LYS A 140 -1.11 6.38 -13.92
C LYS A 140 -1.41 7.82 -13.53
N ASN A 141 -0.38 8.52 -13.06
CA ASN A 141 -0.43 9.95 -12.77
C ASN A 141 -1.63 10.36 -11.89
N THR A 142 -1.97 9.53 -10.90
CA THR A 142 -3.05 9.77 -9.95
C THR A 142 -2.54 10.39 -8.66
N LEU A 143 -3.40 11.15 -7.95
CA LEU A 143 -3.04 11.71 -6.65
C LEU A 143 -2.98 10.59 -5.61
N ILE A 144 -1.85 10.45 -4.95
CA ILE A 144 -1.60 9.42 -3.95
C ILE A 144 -1.10 10.01 -2.63
N ILE A 145 -1.50 9.37 -1.55
CA ILE A 145 -1.02 9.62 -0.19
C ILE A 145 -0.68 8.29 0.48
N PRO A 146 0.14 8.27 1.55
CA PRO A 146 0.32 7.07 2.37
C PRO A 146 -1.01 6.58 2.93
N ILE A 147 -1.25 5.28 2.88
CA ILE A 147 -2.51 4.69 3.37
C ILE A 147 -2.69 4.93 4.87
N GLU A 148 -1.60 5.00 5.64
CA GLU A 148 -1.60 5.28 7.07
C GLU A 148 -2.12 6.68 7.45
N ALA A 149 -2.19 7.61 6.50
CA ALA A 149 -2.72 8.96 6.71
C ALA A 149 -4.26 9.02 6.66
N VAL A 150 -4.91 7.97 6.16
CA VAL A 150 -6.36 7.91 6.01
C VAL A 150 -7.01 7.41 7.29
N HIS A 151 -8.01 8.13 7.72
CA HIS A 151 -8.82 7.79 8.89
C HIS A 151 -10.28 7.66 8.50
N THR A 152 -11.02 6.87 9.27
CA THR A 152 -12.48 6.72 9.08
C THR A 152 -13.20 7.29 10.31
N ASP A 153 -14.24 8.09 10.10
CA ASP A 153 -15.05 8.62 11.19
C ASP A 153 -16.17 7.64 11.61
N LYS A 154 -16.95 8.04 12.62
CA LYS A 154 -18.07 7.23 13.13
C LYS A 154 -19.18 6.97 12.11
N SER A 155 -19.23 7.74 11.02
CA SER A 155 -20.20 7.62 9.93
C SER A 155 -19.61 6.88 8.72
N ALA A 156 -18.49 6.18 8.90
CA ALA A 156 -17.74 5.48 7.85
C ALA A 156 -17.26 6.40 6.71
N LYS A 157 -17.09 7.71 6.97
CA LYS A 157 -16.52 8.65 6.01
C LYS A 157 -15.02 8.76 6.20
N GLU A 158 -14.28 8.68 5.10
CA GLU A 158 -12.84 8.79 5.09
C GLU A 158 -12.38 10.24 5.14
N TYR A 159 -11.30 10.48 5.87
CA TYR A 159 -10.70 11.79 6.01
C TYR A 159 -9.20 11.70 6.25
N VAL A 160 -8.52 12.79 5.97
CA VAL A 160 -7.13 13.04 6.36
C VAL A 160 -7.04 14.25 7.27
N ASN A 161 -5.97 14.31 8.05
CA ASN A 161 -5.61 15.51 8.76
C ASN A 161 -4.53 16.24 7.97
N ILE A 162 -4.75 17.50 7.66
CA ILE A 162 -3.78 18.38 7.00
C ILE A 162 -3.24 19.41 7.98
N VAL A 163 -2.12 20.03 7.63
CA VAL A 163 -1.61 21.24 8.28
C VAL A 163 -2.08 22.43 7.44
N ASP A 164 -2.80 23.35 8.08
CA ASP A 164 -3.25 24.58 7.42
C ASP A 164 -2.17 25.67 7.41
N GLU A 165 -2.48 26.84 6.84
CA GLU A 165 -1.55 27.98 6.72
C GLU A 165 -1.13 28.56 8.06
N ASN A 166 -1.92 28.32 9.12
CA ASN A 166 -1.65 28.74 10.49
C ASN A 166 -0.93 27.66 11.33
N ASN A 167 -0.39 26.63 10.66
CA ASN A 167 0.23 25.47 11.29
C ASN A 167 -0.70 24.70 12.25
N GLN A 168 -2.02 24.73 11.98
CA GLN A 168 -3.02 24.03 12.75
C GLN A 168 -3.51 22.77 12.04
N LYS A 169 -3.81 21.73 12.84
CA LYS A 169 -4.39 20.49 12.35
C LYS A 169 -5.84 20.72 11.93
N LYS A 170 -6.15 20.40 10.66
CA LYS A 170 -7.49 20.48 10.09
C LYS A 170 -7.92 19.14 9.49
N LYS A 171 -9.13 18.69 9.81
CA LYS A 171 -9.76 17.52 9.23
C LYS A 171 -10.32 17.85 7.84
N VAL A 172 -9.99 17.05 6.84
CA VAL A 172 -10.50 17.17 5.46
C VAL A 172 -11.06 15.82 5.03
N PHE A 173 -12.33 15.79 4.63
CA PHE A 173 -12.96 14.59 4.07
C PHE A 173 -12.47 14.36 2.64
N ILE A 174 -12.23 13.12 2.31
CA ILE A 174 -11.74 12.69 1.00
C ILE A 174 -12.60 11.54 0.46
N GLU A 175 -12.57 11.38 -0.86
CA GLU A 175 -13.03 10.15 -1.53
C GLU A 175 -11.78 9.41 -2.02
N THR A 176 -11.65 8.15 -1.65
CA THR A 176 -10.51 7.33 -2.04
C THR A 176 -10.88 6.38 -3.18
N GLY A 177 -9.86 5.85 -3.83
CA GLY A 177 -9.97 4.85 -4.88
C GLY A 177 -9.19 3.59 -4.55
N LYS A 178 -8.43 3.09 -5.53
CA LYS A 178 -7.58 1.92 -5.36
C LYS A 178 -6.44 2.19 -4.38
N HIS A 179 -5.98 1.14 -3.74
CA HIS A 179 -4.85 1.22 -2.81
C HIS A 179 -3.97 -0.04 -2.91
N ASN A 180 -2.78 0.09 -2.41
CA ASN A 180 -1.89 -1.03 -2.08
C ASN A 180 -1.47 -0.93 -0.61
N THR A 181 -0.51 -1.72 -0.18
CA THR A 181 -0.02 -1.75 1.21
C THR A 181 0.64 -0.46 1.69
N LYS A 182 1.02 0.46 0.79
CA LYS A 182 1.75 1.70 1.12
C LYS A 182 0.97 2.96 0.81
N SER A 183 0.22 2.96 -0.27
CA SER A 183 -0.40 4.17 -0.85
C SER A 183 -1.85 3.94 -1.23
N ILE A 184 -2.63 5.01 -1.17
CA ILE A 184 -4.02 5.05 -1.58
C ILE A 184 -4.25 6.21 -2.53
N GLN A 185 -5.06 5.98 -3.55
CA GLN A 185 -5.52 6.98 -4.52
C GLN A 185 -6.53 7.91 -3.86
N VAL A 186 -6.39 9.21 -4.08
CA VAL A 186 -7.38 10.21 -3.70
C VAL A 186 -8.10 10.69 -4.96
N LEU A 187 -9.41 10.46 -4.99
CA LEU A 187 -10.28 10.86 -6.10
C LEU A 187 -10.79 12.29 -5.95
N LYS A 188 -11.12 12.70 -4.70
CA LYS A 188 -11.63 14.03 -4.37
C LYS A 188 -11.25 14.45 -2.96
N GLY A 189 -11.29 15.75 -2.70
CA GLY A 189 -11.15 16.34 -1.38
C GLY A 189 -9.75 16.77 -0.99
N LEU A 190 -8.73 16.49 -1.81
CA LEU A 190 -7.36 16.88 -1.56
C LEU A 190 -6.68 17.35 -2.86
N GLU A 191 -5.82 18.34 -2.75
CA GLU A 191 -5.03 18.88 -3.86
C GLU A 191 -3.58 18.40 -3.79
N GLU A 192 -2.92 18.36 -4.95
CA GLU A 192 -1.50 18.08 -5.06
C GLU A 192 -0.67 19.09 -4.26
N GLY A 193 0.38 18.63 -3.58
CA GLY A 193 1.27 19.45 -2.76
C GLY A 193 0.78 19.69 -1.34
N ARG A 194 -0.45 19.36 -0.99
CA ARG A 194 -0.98 19.55 0.35
C ARG A 194 -0.27 18.64 1.37
N LEU A 195 0.12 19.21 2.50
CA LEU A 195 0.76 18.46 3.60
C LEU A 195 -0.29 17.68 4.40
N VAL A 196 -0.13 16.36 4.39
CA VAL A 196 -0.98 15.41 5.13
C VAL A 196 -0.20 14.91 6.35
N ILE A 197 -0.86 14.89 7.51
CA ILE A 197 -0.27 14.38 8.76
C ILE A 197 -0.27 12.86 8.72
N ILE A 198 0.88 12.28 9.02
CA ILE A 198 1.07 10.83 9.18
C ILE A 198 1.39 10.49 10.64
N PRO A 199 1.15 9.24 11.09
CA PRO A 199 1.44 8.77 12.45
C PRO A 199 2.91 8.92 12.86
#